data_6e752d8170c194a647d7bf659b3c1ff4
#
_entry.id   6e752d8170c194a647d7bf659b3c1ff4
#
_cell.length_a   1.000
_cell.length_b   1.000
_cell.length_c   1.000
_cell.angle_alpha   90.00
_cell.angle_beta   90.00
_cell.angle_gamma   90.00
#
_symmetry.space_group_name_H-M   'P 1'
#
loop_
_entity.id
_entity.type
_entity.pdbx_description
1 polymer ?
#
loop_
_entity_poly.entity_id
_entity_poly.type
_entity_poly.pdbx_seq_one_letter_code
_entity_poly.pdbx_strand_id
1 'polypeptide(L)'
;MIFLLAHYHSHEKVFIVTGSTSGIGRALAGFLYQHNAKVYIAARSETKAHATIDEIKQEHPDSTGELVYLHLDLNDLTTIKASADEFLSKESRLDVLWNNAGVMVPPQGSKSAQGYELQIGTNNLAPFLFTELLHPILKQTAQTAPKNSIRVIWVASSAAQYTSRPVIDLSNMDYKRDEGIWSKYIRSKAGNVLHSAEFARRTKGEGIISLVGEFFYLILVTLLI
;
A
#
# COMPACT_ATOMS: atom_id res chain seq x y z
N MET A 1 6.06 5.86 16.71
CA MET A 1 6.31 5.33 15.35
C MET A 1 7.06 6.32 14.47
N ILE A 2 6.81 7.61 14.58
CA ILE A 2 7.46 8.68 13.80
C ILE A 2 8.88 8.99 14.30
N PHE A 3 9.17 8.89 15.59
CA PHE A 3 10.53 9.04 16.13
C PHE A 3 11.58 8.12 15.49
N LEU A 4 11.18 7.03 14.84
CA LEU A 4 12.08 6.12 14.14
C LEU A 4 12.45 6.58 12.72
N LEU A 5 11.71 7.54 12.13
CA LEU A 5 12.05 8.09 10.82
C LEU A 5 13.04 9.25 10.91
N ALA A 6 13.01 10.02 12.00
CA ALA A 6 13.80 11.25 12.16
C ALA A 6 15.30 11.04 12.44
N HIS A 7 15.75 9.85 12.81
CA HIS A 7 17.15 9.57 13.18
C HIS A 7 17.88 8.64 12.20
N TYR A 8 17.24 8.22 11.12
CA TYR A 8 17.87 7.44 10.07
C TYR A 8 17.98 8.27 8.77
N HIS A 9 19.20 8.36 8.23
CA HIS A 9 19.44 8.97 6.92
C HIS A 9 18.46 8.38 5.89
N SER A 10 17.43 9.16 5.55
CA SER A 10 16.38 8.75 4.60
C SER A 10 16.88 8.73 3.16
N HIS A 11 18.02 9.35 2.87
CA HIS A 11 18.63 9.47 1.54
C HIS A 11 18.89 8.15 0.80
N GLU A 12 18.93 7.02 1.52
CA GLU A 12 19.17 5.71 0.91
C GLU A 12 17.92 4.82 0.92
N LYS A 13 16.81 5.28 1.50
CA LYS A 13 15.61 4.45 1.65
C LYS A 13 14.69 4.57 0.47
N VAL A 14 14.18 3.42 0.04
CA VAL A 14 13.24 3.27 -1.06
C VAL A 14 11.87 2.88 -0.53
N PHE A 15 10.86 3.66 -0.92
CA PHE A 15 9.47 3.47 -0.52
C PHE A 15 8.59 3.27 -1.75
N ILE A 16 7.59 2.40 -1.62
CA ILE A 16 6.48 2.34 -2.58
C ILE A 16 5.22 2.77 -1.84
N VAL A 17 4.49 3.74 -2.39
CA VAL A 17 3.17 4.15 -1.89
C VAL A 17 2.14 3.90 -2.98
N THR A 18 1.24 2.93 -2.77
CA THR A 18 0.18 2.64 -3.74
C THR A 18 -0.96 3.64 -3.59
N GLY A 19 -1.57 4.07 -4.71
CA GLY A 19 -2.66 5.05 -4.71
C GLY A 19 -2.22 6.44 -4.25
N SER A 20 -1.04 6.86 -4.62
CA SER A 20 -0.38 8.08 -4.13
C SER A 20 -0.64 9.34 -4.98
N THR A 21 -1.62 9.33 -5.89
CA THR A 21 -1.99 10.51 -6.68
C THR A 21 -3.05 11.39 -6.03
N SER A 22 -3.53 11.04 -4.84
CA SER A 22 -4.53 11.83 -4.11
C SER A 22 -4.60 11.43 -2.63
N GLY A 23 -5.27 12.24 -1.82
CA GLY A 23 -5.60 11.92 -0.43
C GLY A 23 -4.39 11.55 0.41
N ILE A 24 -4.53 10.51 1.25
CA ILE A 24 -3.50 10.06 2.20
C ILE A 24 -2.24 9.62 1.50
N GLY A 25 -2.36 8.88 0.39
CA GLY A 25 -1.20 8.39 -0.36
C GLY A 25 -0.34 9.54 -0.88
N ARG A 26 -0.96 10.62 -1.39
CA ARG A 26 -0.25 11.83 -1.82
C ARG A 26 0.42 12.55 -0.64
N ALA A 27 -0.31 12.75 0.45
CA ALA A 27 0.23 13.39 1.65
C ALA A 27 1.41 12.61 2.24
N LEU A 28 1.30 11.28 2.29
CA LEU A 28 2.39 10.41 2.73
C LEU A 28 3.61 10.49 1.80
N ALA A 29 3.38 10.46 0.49
CA ALA A 29 4.47 10.57 -0.49
C ALA A 29 5.20 11.92 -0.38
N GLY A 30 4.45 13.03 -0.20
CA GLY A 30 5.01 14.35 0.06
C GLY A 30 5.83 14.42 1.34
N PHE A 31 5.31 13.84 2.43
CA PHE A 31 6.03 13.76 3.69
C PHE A 31 7.33 12.97 3.58
N LEU A 32 7.32 11.82 2.94
CA LEU A 32 8.53 11.02 2.74
C LEU A 32 9.55 11.74 1.85
N TYR A 33 9.08 12.38 0.78
CA TYR A 33 9.93 13.18 -0.11
C TYR A 33 10.55 14.36 0.62
N GLN A 34 9.79 15.10 1.43
CA GLN A 34 10.29 16.19 2.28
C GLN A 34 11.47 15.75 3.16
N HIS A 35 11.48 14.48 3.58
CA HIS A 35 12.56 13.87 4.36
C HIS A 35 13.62 13.18 3.50
N ASN A 36 13.74 13.58 2.24
CA ASN A 36 14.76 13.15 1.29
C ASN A 36 14.73 11.64 0.95
N ALA A 37 13.58 11.01 1.01
CA ALA A 37 13.42 9.62 0.61
C ALA A 37 13.26 9.48 -0.91
N LYS A 38 13.59 8.30 -1.44
CA LYS A 38 13.18 7.89 -2.77
C LYS A 38 11.81 7.22 -2.68
N VAL A 39 10.80 7.80 -3.36
CA VAL A 39 9.40 7.37 -3.25
C VAL A 39 8.83 7.04 -4.62
N TYR A 40 8.37 5.83 -4.78
CA TYR A 40 7.62 5.38 -5.95
C TYR A 40 6.14 5.76 -5.80
N ILE A 41 5.68 6.62 -6.70
CA ILE A 41 4.28 7.03 -6.86
C ILE A 41 3.58 5.95 -7.68
N ALA A 42 3.08 4.91 -6.99
CA ALA A 42 2.48 3.77 -7.65
C ALA A 42 0.99 4.02 -7.92
N ALA A 43 0.64 4.19 -9.19
CA ALA A 43 -0.70 4.56 -9.64
C ALA A 43 -0.98 4.10 -11.06
N ARG A 44 -2.29 3.94 -11.39
CA ARG A 44 -2.73 3.52 -12.74
C ARG A 44 -2.63 4.63 -13.80
N SER A 45 -2.77 5.90 -13.40
CA SER A 45 -2.76 7.04 -14.33
C SER A 45 -1.42 7.75 -14.29
N GLU A 46 -0.63 7.60 -15.34
CA GLU A 46 0.65 8.26 -15.53
C GLU A 46 0.52 9.78 -15.48
N THR A 47 -0.44 10.35 -16.20
CA THR A 47 -0.68 11.80 -16.21
C THR A 47 -0.93 12.37 -14.82
N LYS A 48 -1.78 11.69 -14.01
CA LYS A 48 -2.03 12.14 -12.63
C LYS A 48 -0.81 11.95 -11.74
N ALA A 49 -0.04 10.90 -11.96
CA ALA A 49 1.17 10.66 -11.18
C ALA A 49 2.23 11.74 -11.45
N HIS A 50 2.47 12.10 -12.70
CA HIS A 50 3.40 13.19 -13.04
C HIS A 50 2.94 14.52 -12.49
N ALA A 51 1.66 14.89 -12.63
CA ALA A 51 1.12 16.11 -12.02
C ALA A 51 1.35 16.12 -10.50
N THR A 52 1.09 15.00 -9.81
CA THR A 52 1.32 14.88 -8.37
C THR A 52 2.80 15.00 -8.00
N ILE A 53 3.70 14.42 -8.80
CA ILE A 53 5.16 14.53 -8.61
C ILE A 53 5.58 15.99 -8.71
N ASP A 54 5.10 16.71 -9.72
CA ASP A 54 5.44 18.12 -9.93
C ASP A 54 4.92 19.01 -8.80
N GLU A 55 3.67 18.77 -8.34
CA GLU A 55 3.10 19.47 -7.19
C GLU A 55 3.91 19.23 -5.90
N ILE A 56 4.25 17.99 -5.59
CA ILE A 56 5.03 17.66 -4.38
C ILE A 56 6.42 18.30 -4.44
N LYS A 57 7.08 18.31 -5.60
CA LYS A 57 8.38 18.97 -5.78
C LYS A 57 8.30 20.48 -5.57
N GLN A 58 7.21 21.11 -6.04
CA GLN A 58 6.97 22.55 -5.80
C GLN A 58 6.70 22.86 -4.33
N GLU A 59 6.00 21.97 -3.62
CA GLU A 59 5.72 22.13 -2.18
C GLU A 59 6.97 21.96 -1.31
N HIS A 60 7.96 21.18 -1.77
CA HIS A 60 9.18 20.85 -1.01
C HIS A 60 10.46 21.06 -1.87
N PRO A 61 10.76 22.31 -2.25
CA PRO A 61 11.86 22.60 -3.18
C PRO A 61 13.25 22.30 -2.63
N ASP A 62 13.40 22.23 -1.30
CA ASP A 62 14.67 21.95 -0.63
C ASP A 62 14.95 20.45 -0.47
N SER A 63 14.01 19.59 -0.84
CA SER A 63 14.20 18.17 -0.76
C SER A 63 15.20 17.67 -1.80
N THR A 64 16.12 16.83 -1.37
CA THR A 64 17.07 16.09 -2.22
C THR A 64 16.60 14.66 -2.52
N GLY A 65 15.37 14.31 -2.11
CA GLY A 65 14.74 13.02 -2.39
C GLY A 65 14.44 12.81 -3.88
N GLU A 66 13.87 11.66 -4.18
CA GLU A 66 13.48 11.30 -5.54
C GLU A 66 12.01 10.85 -5.57
N LEU A 67 11.24 11.33 -6.55
CA LEU A 67 9.88 10.84 -6.84
C LEU A 67 9.90 10.16 -8.20
N VAL A 68 9.49 8.89 -8.23
CA VAL A 68 9.49 8.06 -9.43
C VAL A 68 8.09 7.52 -9.69
N TYR A 69 7.59 7.66 -10.91
CA TYR A 69 6.35 7.01 -11.30
C TYR A 69 6.54 5.49 -11.45
N LEU A 70 5.59 4.72 -10.93
CA LEU A 70 5.45 3.28 -11.15
C LEU A 70 4.02 3.00 -11.62
N HIS A 71 3.88 2.43 -12.82
CA HIS A 71 2.57 1.99 -13.27
C HIS A 71 2.05 0.85 -12.38
N LEU A 72 0.85 1.01 -11.81
CA LEU A 72 0.20 -0.03 -11.01
C LEU A 72 -1.32 0.10 -11.11
N ASP A 73 -1.95 -0.84 -11.82
CA ASP A 73 -3.41 -0.96 -11.83
C ASP A 73 -3.87 -2.15 -11.00
N LEU A 74 -4.35 -1.87 -9.78
CA LEU A 74 -4.89 -2.88 -8.87
C LEU A 74 -6.28 -3.39 -9.30
N ASN A 75 -6.84 -2.87 -10.37
CA ASN A 75 -8.08 -3.37 -10.95
C ASN A 75 -7.85 -4.50 -11.96
N ASP A 76 -6.62 -4.71 -12.39
CA ASP A 76 -6.23 -5.77 -13.32
C ASP A 76 -5.04 -6.57 -12.81
N LEU A 77 -5.30 -7.78 -12.30
CA LEU A 77 -4.27 -8.67 -11.74
C LEU A 77 -3.21 -9.08 -12.77
N THR A 78 -3.52 -9.05 -14.07
CA THR A 78 -2.58 -9.46 -15.13
C THR A 78 -1.45 -8.45 -15.31
N THR A 79 -1.66 -7.19 -14.94
CA THR A 79 -0.67 -6.11 -15.09
C THR A 79 0.30 -6.01 -13.90
N ILE A 80 -0.05 -6.57 -12.74
CA ILE A 80 0.69 -6.38 -11.49
C ILE A 80 2.11 -6.95 -11.57
N LYS A 81 2.27 -8.10 -12.24
CA LYS A 81 3.61 -8.67 -12.41
C LYS A 81 4.53 -7.74 -13.17
N ALA A 82 4.06 -7.12 -14.25
CA ALA A 82 4.85 -6.17 -15.02
C ALA A 82 5.28 -4.96 -14.17
N SER A 83 4.38 -4.44 -13.31
CA SER A 83 4.70 -3.37 -12.36
C SER A 83 5.78 -3.78 -11.35
N ALA A 84 5.70 -4.99 -10.82
CA ALA A 84 6.72 -5.51 -9.91
C ALA A 84 8.07 -5.72 -10.63
N ASP A 85 8.05 -6.30 -11.83
CA ASP A 85 9.26 -6.52 -12.64
C ASP A 85 9.93 -5.18 -13.02
N GLU A 86 9.13 -4.15 -13.36
CA GLU A 86 9.65 -2.81 -13.62
C GLU A 86 10.38 -2.24 -12.41
N PHE A 87 9.78 -2.32 -11.22
CA PHE A 87 10.43 -1.87 -9.99
C PHE A 87 11.72 -2.65 -9.73
N LEU A 88 11.67 -3.98 -9.79
CA LEU A 88 12.82 -4.87 -9.54
C LEU A 88 13.96 -4.68 -10.55
N SER A 89 13.67 -4.19 -11.77
CA SER A 89 14.70 -3.86 -12.76
C SER A 89 15.46 -2.56 -12.44
N LYS A 90 14.85 -1.67 -11.65
CA LYS A 90 15.40 -0.35 -11.30
C LYS A 90 16.02 -0.32 -9.90
N GLU A 91 15.58 -1.20 -9.00
CA GLU A 91 15.93 -1.16 -7.59
C GLU A 91 16.49 -2.48 -7.08
N SER A 92 17.51 -2.36 -6.25
CA SER A 92 18.08 -3.49 -5.48
C SER A 92 17.61 -3.49 -4.03
N ARG A 93 16.75 -2.55 -3.63
CA ARG A 93 16.31 -2.29 -2.27
C ARG A 93 14.84 -1.85 -2.22
N LEU A 94 14.13 -2.31 -1.19
CA LEU A 94 12.80 -1.80 -0.80
C LEU A 94 12.70 -1.79 0.72
N ASP A 95 12.58 -0.61 1.30
CA ASP A 95 12.49 -0.47 2.77
C ASP A 95 11.07 -0.57 3.27
N VAL A 96 10.13 0.10 2.60
CA VAL A 96 8.73 0.07 3.02
C VAL A 96 7.80 0.01 1.83
N LEU A 97 6.89 -0.96 1.87
CA LEU A 97 5.75 -1.04 0.97
C LEU A 97 4.49 -0.55 1.71
N TRP A 98 3.87 0.50 1.21
CA TRP A 98 2.58 0.99 1.67
C TRP A 98 1.45 0.53 0.73
N ASN A 99 0.72 -0.50 1.13
CA ASN A 99 -0.54 -0.92 0.49
C ASN A 99 -1.66 0.04 0.94
N ASN A 100 -1.61 1.27 0.40
CA ASN A 100 -2.54 2.35 0.75
C ASN A 100 -3.72 2.43 -0.22
N ALA A 101 -3.53 2.10 -1.49
CA ALA A 101 -4.60 2.16 -2.48
C ALA A 101 -5.84 1.37 -2.06
N GLY A 102 -6.99 1.90 -2.40
CA GLY A 102 -8.24 1.21 -2.17
C GLY A 102 -9.43 1.97 -2.76
N VAL A 103 -10.49 1.23 -3.01
CA VAL A 103 -11.80 1.77 -3.40
C VAL A 103 -12.79 1.61 -2.26
N MET A 104 -13.69 2.58 -2.13
CA MET A 104 -14.72 2.60 -1.11
C MET A 104 -16.07 2.82 -1.76
N VAL A 105 -16.97 1.90 -1.54
CA VAL A 105 -18.39 2.02 -1.92
C VAL A 105 -18.56 2.43 -3.40
N PRO A 106 -17.92 1.70 -4.35
CA PRO A 106 -18.16 1.94 -5.78
C PRO A 106 -19.62 1.58 -6.14
N PRO A 107 -20.11 1.91 -7.33
CA PRO A 107 -21.45 1.47 -7.76
C PRO A 107 -21.66 -0.05 -7.54
N GLN A 108 -22.85 -0.43 -7.04
CA GLN A 108 -23.18 -1.84 -6.79
C GLN A 108 -22.95 -2.67 -8.06
N GLY A 109 -22.38 -3.85 -7.92
CA GLY A 109 -22.06 -4.74 -9.04
C GLY A 109 -20.76 -4.41 -9.78
N SER A 110 -20.00 -3.38 -9.37
CA SER A 110 -18.68 -3.08 -9.94
C SER A 110 -17.71 -4.26 -9.75
N LYS A 111 -16.94 -4.56 -10.80
CA LYS A 111 -16.01 -5.69 -10.84
C LYS A 111 -14.63 -5.28 -11.32
N SER A 112 -13.63 -6.05 -10.92
CA SER A 112 -12.28 -5.99 -11.48
C SER A 112 -12.25 -6.59 -12.91
N ALA A 113 -11.14 -6.42 -13.61
CA ALA A 113 -10.95 -6.98 -14.96
C ALA A 113 -11.13 -8.51 -14.99
N GLN A 114 -10.84 -9.22 -13.90
CA GLN A 114 -11.02 -10.66 -13.76
C GLN A 114 -12.39 -11.06 -13.20
N GLY A 115 -13.31 -10.11 -13.04
CA GLY A 115 -14.68 -10.37 -12.59
C GLY A 115 -14.86 -10.49 -11.08
N TYR A 116 -13.83 -10.26 -10.27
CA TYR A 116 -13.97 -10.17 -8.80
C TYR A 116 -14.76 -8.93 -8.39
N GLU A 117 -15.48 -9.00 -7.26
CA GLU A 117 -16.07 -7.81 -6.68
C GLU A 117 -14.98 -6.75 -6.48
N LEU A 118 -15.28 -5.51 -6.86
CA LEU A 118 -14.24 -4.48 -7.05
C LEU A 118 -13.46 -4.17 -5.78
N GLN A 119 -14.13 -4.14 -4.61
CA GLN A 119 -13.44 -3.82 -3.34
C GLN A 119 -12.54 -4.97 -2.89
N ILE A 120 -12.97 -6.21 -3.02
CA ILE A 120 -12.12 -7.37 -2.73
C ILE A 120 -10.96 -7.46 -3.73
N GLY A 121 -11.23 -7.26 -5.02
CA GLY A 121 -10.19 -7.25 -6.05
C GLY A 121 -9.11 -6.23 -5.78
N THR A 122 -9.51 -4.97 -5.63
CA THR A 122 -8.59 -3.82 -5.52
C THR A 122 -7.98 -3.66 -4.14
N ASN A 123 -8.74 -3.93 -3.06
CA ASN A 123 -8.26 -3.68 -1.70
C ASN A 123 -7.51 -4.88 -1.09
N ASN A 124 -7.71 -6.10 -1.64
CA ASN A 124 -7.15 -7.32 -1.06
C ASN A 124 -6.33 -8.16 -2.05
N LEU A 125 -6.95 -8.67 -3.14
CA LEU A 125 -6.29 -9.63 -4.03
C LEU A 125 -5.07 -9.02 -4.71
N ALA A 126 -5.23 -7.82 -5.27
CA ALA A 126 -4.17 -7.15 -6.00
C ALA A 126 -3.00 -6.69 -5.10
N PRO A 127 -3.23 -6.03 -3.94
CA PRO A 127 -2.15 -5.71 -3.01
C PRO A 127 -1.44 -6.95 -2.47
N PHE A 128 -2.16 -8.04 -2.22
CA PHE A 128 -1.55 -9.31 -1.81
C PHE A 128 -0.59 -9.83 -2.89
N LEU A 129 -1.05 -9.93 -4.15
CA LEU A 129 -0.21 -10.37 -5.26
C LEU A 129 1.02 -9.47 -5.43
N PHE A 130 0.84 -8.15 -5.38
CA PHE A 130 1.96 -7.20 -5.50
C PHE A 130 2.96 -7.36 -4.35
N THR A 131 2.50 -7.55 -3.12
CA THR A 131 3.34 -7.79 -1.95
C THR A 131 4.15 -9.08 -2.09
N GLU A 132 3.52 -10.19 -2.53
CA GLU A 132 4.20 -11.47 -2.73
C GLU A 132 5.29 -11.37 -3.81
N LEU A 133 5.04 -10.62 -4.90
CA LEU A 133 6.04 -10.40 -5.96
C LEU A 133 7.22 -9.54 -5.48
N LEU A 134 7.01 -8.64 -4.53
CA LEU A 134 8.05 -7.81 -3.93
C LEU A 134 8.68 -8.41 -2.66
N HIS A 135 8.16 -9.52 -2.14
CA HIS A 135 8.69 -10.17 -0.94
C HIS A 135 10.20 -10.52 -1.04
N PRO A 136 10.70 -11.04 -2.18
CA PRO A 136 12.13 -11.35 -2.30
C PRO A 136 13.05 -10.14 -2.07
N ILE A 137 12.73 -8.97 -2.62
CA ILE A 137 13.54 -7.77 -2.42
C ILE A 137 13.42 -7.21 -1.00
N LEU A 138 12.23 -7.28 -0.37
CA LEU A 138 12.05 -6.91 1.04
C LEU A 138 12.93 -7.78 1.96
N LYS A 139 12.94 -9.10 1.72
CA LYS A 139 13.78 -10.05 2.45
C LYS A 139 15.26 -9.80 2.23
N GLN A 140 15.68 -9.55 1.00
CA GLN A 140 17.06 -9.19 0.68
C GLN A 140 17.48 -7.90 1.39
N THR A 141 16.64 -6.86 1.34
CA THR A 141 16.91 -5.58 2.01
C THR A 141 17.05 -5.75 3.52
N ALA A 142 16.23 -6.62 4.14
CA ALA A 142 16.26 -6.88 5.57
C ALA A 142 17.58 -7.50 6.06
N GLN A 143 18.39 -8.11 5.17
CA GLN A 143 19.69 -8.70 5.53
C GLN A 143 20.76 -7.64 5.81
N THR A 144 20.67 -6.47 5.18
CA THR A 144 21.64 -5.38 5.26
C THR A 144 21.12 -4.14 5.97
N ALA A 145 19.79 -4.01 6.08
CA ALA A 145 19.14 -2.88 6.72
C ALA A 145 19.19 -3.00 8.25
N PRO A 146 19.05 -1.88 8.97
CA PRO A 146 18.91 -1.92 10.42
C PRO A 146 17.76 -2.84 10.85
N LYS A 147 17.96 -3.56 11.94
CA LYS A 147 16.95 -4.49 12.47
C LYS A 147 15.59 -3.80 12.63
N ASN A 148 14.53 -4.46 12.17
CA ASN A 148 13.15 -3.98 12.24
C ASN A 148 12.86 -2.69 11.44
N SER A 149 13.68 -2.37 10.42
CA SER A 149 13.42 -1.20 9.56
C SER A 149 12.58 -1.52 8.33
N ILE A 150 12.56 -2.77 7.86
CA ILE A 150 11.81 -3.17 6.67
C ILE A 150 10.35 -3.45 7.04
N ARG A 151 9.42 -2.85 6.28
CA ARG A 151 7.99 -2.91 6.62
C ARG A 151 7.10 -3.11 5.42
N VAL A 152 6.02 -3.86 5.65
CA VAL A 152 4.83 -3.87 4.79
C VAL A 152 3.66 -3.32 5.59
N ILE A 153 3.03 -2.27 5.08
CA ILE A 153 1.95 -1.56 5.78
C ILE A 153 0.66 -1.70 4.98
N TRP A 154 -0.35 -2.26 5.63
CA TRP A 154 -1.68 -2.49 5.06
C TRP A 154 -2.64 -1.43 5.60
N VAL A 155 -3.13 -0.57 4.73
CA VAL A 155 -4.06 0.49 5.15
C VAL A 155 -5.49 -0.06 5.26
N ALA A 156 -5.90 -0.30 6.49
CA ALA A 156 -7.26 -0.72 6.83
C ALA A 156 -8.19 0.49 7.05
N SER A 157 -9.16 0.32 7.91
CA SER A 157 -10.11 1.36 8.36
C SER A 157 -10.72 0.90 9.67
N SER A 158 -11.12 1.82 10.53
CA SER A 158 -11.97 1.54 11.69
C SER A 158 -13.26 0.77 11.32
N ALA A 159 -13.70 0.91 10.08
CA ALA A 159 -14.81 0.12 9.53
C ALA A 159 -14.59 -1.40 9.70
N ALA A 160 -13.37 -1.88 9.70
CA ALA A 160 -13.05 -3.30 9.89
C ALA A 160 -13.60 -3.88 11.21
N GLN A 161 -13.78 -3.04 12.24
CA GLN A 161 -14.32 -3.43 13.55
C GLN A 161 -15.81 -3.84 13.48
N TYR A 162 -16.51 -3.37 12.45
CA TYR A 162 -17.93 -3.65 12.25
C TYR A 162 -18.20 -4.86 11.36
N THR A 163 -17.17 -5.67 11.09
CA THR A 163 -17.31 -6.87 10.28
C THR A 163 -18.21 -7.89 10.97
N SER A 164 -19.24 -8.37 10.26
CA SER A 164 -20.07 -9.49 10.71
C SER A 164 -19.26 -10.78 10.77
N ARG A 165 -19.69 -11.71 11.61
CA ARG A 165 -19.08 -13.05 11.65
C ARG A 165 -19.80 -14.01 10.70
N PRO A 166 -19.09 -14.88 9.98
CA PRO A 166 -17.64 -14.96 9.92
C PRO A 166 -17.03 -13.74 9.18
N VAL A 167 -15.84 -13.31 9.61
CA VAL A 167 -15.12 -12.17 9.00
C VAL A 167 -14.92 -12.39 7.49
N ILE A 168 -14.58 -13.63 7.11
CA ILE A 168 -14.54 -14.10 5.73
C ILE A 168 -15.57 -15.21 5.59
N ASP A 169 -16.53 -15.03 4.69
CA ASP A 169 -17.46 -16.08 4.32
C ASP A 169 -16.89 -16.89 3.14
N LEU A 170 -16.21 -17.98 3.47
CA LEU A 170 -15.61 -18.86 2.46
C LEU A 170 -16.65 -19.47 1.51
N SER A 171 -17.93 -19.52 1.90
CA SER A 171 -19.02 -20.02 1.04
C SER A 171 -19.54 -18.98 0.06
N ASN A 172 -19.07 -17.73 0.14
CA ASN A 172 -19.52 -16.60 -0.69
C ASN A 172 -18.38 -15.66 -1.09
N MET A 173 -17.19 -16.21 -1.32
CA MET A 173 -16.00 -15.42 -1.70
C MET A 173 -16.16 -14.72 -3.06
N ASP A 174 -17.00 -15.23 -3.94
CA ASP A 174 -17.31 -14.70 -5.24
C ASP A 174 -18.53 -13.77 -5.25
N TYR A 175 -19.13 -13.53 -4.07
CA TYR A 175 -20.33 -12.70 -3.90
C TYR A 175 -21.52 -13.10 -4.82
N LYS A 176 -21.68 -14.39 -5.13
CA LYS A 176 -22.89 -14.88 -5.81
C LYS A 176 -24.16 -14.60 -5.03
N ARG A 177 -24.07 -14.71 -3.69
CA ARG A 177 -25.08 -14.14 -2.80
C ARG A 177 -24.68 -12.68 -2.59
N ASP A 178 -25.43 -11.75 -3.20
CA ASP A 178 -25.10 -10.33 -3.11
C ASP A 178 -25.18 -9.83 -1.65
N GLU A 179 -24.28 -8.96 -1.30
CA GLU A 179 -24.24 -8.30 0.00
C GLU A 179 -24.31 -6.78 -0.22
N GLY A 180 -24.74 -6.04 0.80
CA GLY A 180 -24.72 -4.57 0.77
C GLY A 180 -23.31 -4.03 0.53
N ILE A 181 -23.20 -2.99 -0.27
CA ILE A 181 -21.92 -2.40 -0.70
C ILE A 181 -21.02 -2.01 0.47
N TRP A 182 -21.60 -1.53 1.58
CA TRP A 182 -20.87 -1.22 2.80
C TRP A 182 -20.33 -2.48 3.50
N SER A 183 -21.09 -3.59 3.50
CA SER A 183 -20.62 -4.87 4.05
C SER A 183 -19.40 -5.35 3.29
N LYS A 184 -19.39 -5.23 1.96
CA LYS A 184 -18.26 -5.58 1.11
C LYS A 184 -17.04 -4.70 1.43
N TYR A 185 -17.23 -3.38 1.62
CA TYR A 185 -16.15 -2.48 2.04
C TYR A 185 -15.58 -2.89 3.40
N ILE A 186 -16.43 -3.07 4.41
CA ILE A 186 -16.06 -3.49 5.76
C ILE A 186 -15.23 -4.77 5.71
N ARG A 187 -15.70 -5.80 4.97
CA ARG A 187 -14.97 -7.06 4.77
C ARG A 187 -13.63 -6.85 4.09
N SER A 188 -13.56 -5.99 3.07
CA SER A 188 -12.30 -5.71 2.38
C SER A 188 -11.27 -5.08 3.31
N LYS A 189 -11.70 -4.21 4.24
CA LYS A 189 -10.82 -3.60 5.23
C LYS A 189 -10.44 -4.56 6.36
N ALA A 190 -11.31 -5.47 6.76
CA ALA A 190 -10.97 -6.57 7.64
C ALA A 190 -9.97 -7.54 6.97
N GLY A 191 -10.09 -7.75 5.66
CA GLY A 191 -9.11 -8.51 4.87
C GLY A 191 -7.70 -7.94 4.98
N ASN A 192 -7.53 -6.61 5.00
CA ASN A 192 -6.20 -5.99 5.18
C ASN A 192 -5.61 -6.29 6.57
N VAL A 193 -6.43 -6.38 7.62
CA VAL A 193 -5.99 -6.82 8.96
C VAL A 193 -5.48 -8.26 8.91
N LEU A 194 -6.22 -9.14 8.23
CA LEU A 194 -5.84 -10.55 8.08
C LEU A 194 -4.58 -10.71 7.22
N HIS A 195 -4.43 -9.94 6.13
CA HIS A 195 -3.21 -9.93 5.33
C HIS A 195 -1.99 -9.52 6.16
N SER A 196 -2.13 -8.47 6.97
CA SER A 196 -1.04 -8.04 7.86
C SER A 196 -0.62 -9.15 8.82
N ALA A 197 -1.58 -9.80 9.48
CA ALA A 197 -1.31 -10.87 10.45
C ALA A 197 -0.68 -12.10 9.78
N GLU A 198 -1.22 -12.53 8.64
CA GLU A 198 -0.73 -13.70 7.92
C GLU A 198 0.63 -13.46 7.29
N PHE A 199 0.88 -12.29 6.71
CA PHE A 199 2.19 -11.94 6.18
C PHE A 199 3.24 -11.90 7.30
N ALA A 200 2.93 -11.30 8.48
CA ALA A 200 3.82 -11.34 9.64
C ALA A 200 4.14 -12.77 10.09
N ARG A 201 3.15 -13.67 10.05
CA ARG A 201 3.33 -15.09 10.41
C ARG A 201 4.24 -15.82 9.43
N ARG A 202 4.06 -15.59 8.12
CA ARG A 202 4.85 -16.23 7.04
C ARG A 202 6.29 -15.74 7.01
N THR A 203 6.51 -14.44 7.25
CA THR A 203 7.83 -13.80 7.18
C THR A 203 8.54 -13.78 8.54
N LYS A 204 8.06 -14.58 9.51
CA LYS A 204 8.67 -14.66 10.83
C LYS A 204 10.15 -15.04 10.74
N GLY A 205 11.02 -14.19 11.30
CA GLY A 205 12.47 -14.38 11.28
C GLY A 205 13.18 -13.80 10.05
N GLU A 206 12.48 -13.24 9.08
CA GLU A 206 13.08 -12.64 7.88
C GLU A 206 13.46 -11.15 8.07
N GLY A 207 13.21 -10.57 9.24
CA GLY A 207 13.53 -9.16 9.52
C GLY A 207 12.51 -8.17 8.96
N ILE A 208 11.36 -8.65 8.46
CA ILE A 208 10.27 -7.85 7.91
C ILE A 208 9.19 -7.68 8.98
N ILE A 209 8.71 -6.46 9.17
CA ILE A 209 7.56 -6.15 10.03
C ILE A 209 6.34 -5.89 9.16
N SER A 210 5.27 -6.65 9.37
CA SER A 210 3.98 -6.38 8.77
C SER A 210 3.08 -5.65 9.76
N LEU A 211 2.51 -4.54 9.32
CA LEU A 211 1.70 -3.65 10.15
C LEU A 211 0.36 -3.37 9.47
N VAL A 212 -0.67 -3.19 10.27
CA VAL A 212 -1.93 -2.59 9.83
C VAL A 212 -2.03 -1.18 10.36
N GLY A 213 -2.41 -0.23 9.50
CA GLY A 213 -2.65 1.17 9.85
C GLY A 213 -4.10 1.56 9.57
N GLU A 214 -4.69 2.37 10.44
CA GLU A 214 -6.01 2.97 10.24
C GLU A 214 -5.90 4.43 9.83
N PHE A 215 -6.87 4.88 9.05
CA PHE A 215 -6.95 6.22 8.49
C PHE A 215 -6.81 7.35 9.54
N PHE A 216 -7.46 7.24 10.69
CA PHE A 216 -7.42 8.28 11.74
C PHE A 216 -6.04 8.43 12.37
N TYR A 217 -5.32 7.36 12.60
CA TYR A 217 -3.95 7.43 13.14
C TYR A 217 -2.96 8.03 12.15
N LEU A 218 -3.13 7.79 10.85
CA LEU A 218 -2.27 8.37 9.81
C LEU A 218 -2.47 9.89 9.68
N ILE A 219 -3.70 10.41 9.77
CA ILE A 219 -3.98 11.86 9.74
C ILE A 219 -3.47 12.54 11.02
N LEU A 220 -3.74 11.99 12.20
CA LEU A 220 -3.24 12.55 13.46
C LEU A 220 -1.71 12.64 13.48
N VAL A 221 -1.06 11.65 12.90
CA VAL A 221 0.39 11.58 12.80
C VAL A 221 0.94 12.60 11.81
N THR A 222 0.22 12.89 10.71
CA THR A 222 0.61 13.89 9.72
C THR A 222 0.32 15.33 10.17
N LEU A 223 -0.66 15.52 11.08
CA LEU A 223 -1.05 16.84 11.60
C LEU A 223 -0.35 17.22 12.92
N LEU A 224 0.31 16.28 13.59
CA LEU A 224 0.99 16.51 14.88
C LEU A 224 2.52 16.59 14.75
N ILE A 225 3.04 16.66 13.55
CA ILE A 225 4.44 16.89 13.20
C ILE A 225 4.58 18.17 12.39
#